data_4bab43bad650a44113d42302551ada56
#
_entry.id   4bab43bad650a44113d42302551ada56
#
_cell.length_a   1.000
_cell.length_b   1.000
_cell.length_c   1.000
_cell.angle_alpha   90.00
_cell.angle_beta   90.00
_cell.angle_gamma   90.00
#
_symmetry.space_group_name_H-M   'P 1'
#
loop_
_entity.id
_entity.type
_entity.pdbx_description
1 polymer ?
#
loop_
_entity_poly.entity_id
_entity_poly.type
_entity_poly.pdbx_seq_one_letter_code
_entity_poly.pdbx_strand_id
1 'polypeptide(L)'
;MSRARETVRRTIRDANRASDVIARLRALFAKKEANIESIDLNEAAQEVIAVSLSDLQRSHVIVRSELADDLPSVTGDRVQLQQVILNLVRNAAEAMREVDDQPRELTIRTEADGGDRVRLTVQDAGIGLGENAPERLFQAFYTTKEGGMGVGLPISRSIIESHQGRLCARPNGGPGATFSFSIPRSGDSVMNALTLGGLRNVAASDGMTQHIGST
;
A
#
# COMPACT_ATOMS: atom_id res chain seq x y z
N MET A 1 23.88 1.52 -36.52
CA MET A 1 22.58 2.00 -36.02
C MET A 1 22.09 1.28 -34.75
N SER A 2 22.51 0.07 -34.42
CA SER A 2 22.08 -0.71 -33.23
C SER A 2 22.52 -0.10 -31.90
N ARG A 3 23.81 0.28 -31.75
CA ARG A 3 24.40 0.81 -30.51
C ARG A 3 23.70 2.10 -30.01
N ALA A 4 23.38 3.04 -30.91
CA ALA A 4 22.73 4.29 -30.51
C ALA A 4 21.31 4.05 -29.96
N ARG A 5 20.55 3.12 -30.55
CA ARG A 5 19.21 2.75 -30.05
C ARG A 5 19.28 2.06 -28.68
N GLU A 6 20.31 1.26 -28.46
CA GLU A 6 20.54 0.57 -27.18
C GLU A 6 20.94 1.55 -26.08
N THR A 7 21.84 2.50 -26.40
CA THR A 7 22.21 3.60 -25.48
C THR A 7 21.01 4.45 -25.12
N VAL A 8 20.18 4.87 -26.07
CA VAL A 8 18.95 5.65 -25.82
C VAL A 8 17.97 4.88 -24.93
N ARG A 9 17.75 3.59 -25.19
CA ARG A 9 16.87 2.75 -24.34
C ARG A 9 17.42 2.61 -22.91
N ARG A 10 18.73 2.52 -22.75
CA ARG A 10 19.39 2.47 -21.45
C ARG A 10 19.24 3.80 -20.71
N THR A 11 19.49 4.92 -21.38
CA THR A 11 19.32 6.26 -20.79
C THR A 11 17.88 6.54 -20.38
N ILE A 12 16.88 6.18 -21.19
CA ILE A 12 15.46 6.31 -20.82
C ILE A 12 15.13 5.46 -19.59
N ARG A 13 15.66 4.24 -19.54
CA ARG A 13 15.47 3.34 -18.39
C ARG A 13 16.10 3.90 -17.11
N ASP A 14 17.28 4.45 -17.21
CA ASP A 14 18.01 5.04 -16.07
C ASP A 14 17.35 6.36 -15.62
N ALA A 15 16.85 7.18 -16.56
CA ALA A 15 16.07 8.39 -16.27
C ALA A 15 14.74 8.07 -15.59
N ASN A 16 14.01 7.06 -16.05
CA ASN A 16 12.77 6.59 -15.40
C ASN A 16 13.06 6.05 -14.00
N ARG A 17 14.16 5.32 -13.81
CA ARG A 17 14.61 4.89 -12.47
C ARG A 17 14.88 6.08 -11.55
N ALA A 18 15.62 7.09 -12.02
CA ALA A 18 15.91 8.28 -11.22
C ALA A 18 14.60 9.04 -10.85
N SER A 19 13.66 9.17 -11.77
CA SER A 19 12.35 9.77 -11.53
C SER A 19 11.55 8.99 -10.49
N ASP A 20 11.56 7.66 -10.56
CA ASP A 20 10.93 6.78 -9.58
C ASP A 20 11.55 6.93 -8.19
N VAL A 21 12.89 7.09 -8.11
CA VAL A 21 13.60 7.38 -6.84
C VAL A 21 13.17 8.69 -6.24
N ILE A 22 13.16 9.75 -7.05
CA ILE A 22 12.80 11.10 -6.60
C ILE A 22 11.33 11.15 -6.16
N ALA A 23 10.42 10.51 -6.91
CA ALA A 23 9.01 10.42 -6.54
C ALA A 23 8.83 9.68 -5.20
N ARG A 24 9.57 8.60 -4.98
CA ARG A 24 9.53 7.81 -3.74
C ARG A 24 10.17 8.52 -2.56
N LEU A 25 11.29 9.23 -2.77
CA LEU A 25 11.91 10.08 -1.76
C LEU A 25 10.99 11.25 -1.40
N ARG A 26 10.36 11.88 -2.40
CA ARG A 26 9.34 12.89 -2.15
C ARG A 26 8.19 12.35 -1.30
N ALA A 27 7.72 11.15 -1.55
CA ALA A 27 6.67 10.52 -0.74
C ALA A 27 7.09 10.28 0.71
N LEU A 28 8.39 9.97 0.97
CA LEU A 28 8.93 9.83 2.32
C LEU A 28 9.08 11.16 3.06
N PHE A 29 9.36 12.27 2.34
CA PHE A 29 9.63 13.58 2.92
C PHE A 29 8.53 14.61 2.69
N ALA A 30 7.55 14.32 1.83
CA ALA A 30 6.42 15.21 1.61
C ALA A 30 5.50 15.16 2.83
N LYS A 31 5.72 16.09 3.74
CA LYS A 31 4.71 16.61 4.66
C LYS A 31 3.69 17.44 3.85
N LYS A 32 3.14 16.84 2.76
CA LYS A 32 2.02 17.40 2.05
C LYS A 32 0.83 17.22 2.99
N GLU A 33 0.08 18.28 3.24
CA GLU A 33 -1.20 18.16 3.91
C GLU A 33 -1.97 17.05 3.18
N ALA A 34 -2.15 15.91 3.86
CA ALA A 34 -2.85 14.77 3.30
C ALA A 34 -4.27 15.24 2.99
N ASN A 35 -4.71 15.10 1.75
CA ASN A 35 -6.08 15.40 1.39
C ASN A 35 -6.97 14.27 1.89
N ILE A 36 -7.38 14.39 3.15
CA ILE A 36 -8.18 13.36 3.83
C ILE A 36 -9.63 13.46 3.37
N GLU A 37 -10.09 12.43 2.71
CA GLU A 37 -11.45 12.33 2.18
C GLU A 37 -12.04 10.94 2.43
N SER A 38 -13.35 10.80 2.18
CA SER A 38 -14.02 9.49 2.14
C SER A 38 -13.75 8.82 0.79
N ILE A 39 -13.18 7.63 0.81
CA ILE A 39 -12.69 6.92 -0.36
C ILE A 39 -13.45 5.61 -0.52
N ASP A 40 -13.96 5.37 -1.72
CA ASP A 40 -14.34 4.04 -2.19
C ASP A 40 -13.05 3.29 -2.62
N LEU A 41 -12.69 2.24 -1.87
CA LEU A 41 -11.49 1.48 -2.14
C LEU A 41 -11.61 0.62 -3.40
N ASN A 42 -12.83 0.24 -3.79
CA ASN A 42 -13.10 -0.45 -5.06
C ASN A 42 -12.79 0.46 -6.25
N GLU A 43 -13.26 1.68 -6.19
CA GLU A 43 -13.00 2.68 -7.25
C GLU A 43 -11.50 2.95 -7.37
N ALA A 44 -10.81 3.17 -6.25
CA ALA A 44 -9.36 3.36 -6.23
C ALA A 44 -8.59 2.17 -6.82
N ALA A 45 -9.03 0.93 -6.53
CA ALA A 45 -8.45 -0.28 -7.09
C ALA A 45 -8.71 -0.40 -8.60
N GLN A 46 -9.93 -0.12 -9.07
CA GLN A 46 -10.30 -0.16 -10.49
C GLN A 46 -9.48 0.83 -11.32
N GLU A 47 -9.27 2.04 -10.82
CA GLU A 47 -8.43 3.05 -11.50
C GLU A 47 -6.97 2.57 -11.62
N VAL A 48 -6.40 1.98 -10.56
CA VAL A 48 -5.05 1.41 -10.62
C VAL A 48 -4.96 0.24 -11.59
N ILE A 49 -5.95 -0.65 -11.61
CA ILE A 49 -6.02 -1.75 -12.58
C ILE A 49 -6.04 -1.17 -14.00
N ALA A 50 -6.89 -0.18 -14.26
CA ALA A 50 -7.04 0.43 -15.58
C ALA A 50 -5.72 1.03 -16.10
N VAL A 51 -5.00 1.80 -15.28
CA VAL A 51 -3.72 2.39 -15.68
C VAL A 51 -2.60 1.36 -15.83
N SER A 52 -2.69 0.23 -15.13
CA SER A 52 -1.70 -0.86 -15.17
C SER A 52 -1.97 -1.86 -16.31
N LEU A 53 -3.15 -1.85 -16.90
CA LEU A 53 -3.64 -2.90 -17.81
C LEU A 53 -2.71 -3.16 -19.00
N SER A 54 -2.21 -2.09 -19.63
CA SER A 54 -1.28 -2.21 -20.78
C SER A 54 0.03 -2.90 -20.42
N ASP A 55 0.56 -2.65 -19.23
CA ASP A 55 1.81 -3.24 -18.75
C ASP A 55 1.60 -4.70 -18.34
N LEU A 56 0.47 -5.00 -17.69
CA LEU A 56 0.07 -6.34 -17.30
C LEU A 56 -0.17 -7.23 -18.53
N GLN A 57 -0.86 -6.72 -19.54
CA GLN A 57 -1.08 -7.43 -20.80
C GLN A 57 0.23 -7.73 -21.55
N ARG A 58 1.16 -6.77 -21.61
CA ARG A 58 2.50 -6.98 -22.22
C ARG A 58 3.31 -8.05 -21.47
N SER A 59 3.05 -8.20 -20.19
CA SER A 59 3.68 -9.24 -19.34
C SER A 59 2.88 -10.54 -19.32
N HIS A 60 1.83 -10.67 -20.15
CA HIS A 60 0.93 -11.83 -20.19
C HIS A 60 0.30 -12.18 -18.84
N VAL A 61 -0.02 -11.15 -18.03
CA VAL A 61 -0.68 -11.32 -16.73
C VAL A 61 -2.19 -11.28 -16.92
N ILE A 62 -2.88 -12.31 -16.41
CA ILE A 62 -4.33 -12.39 -16.34
C ILE A 62 -4.76 -11.72 -15.03
N VAL A 63 -5.57 -10.66 -15.11
CA VAL A 63 -6.08 -9.95 -13.94
C VAL A 63 -7.48 -10.45 -13.60
N ARG A 64 -7.68 -10.84 -12.34
CA ARG A 64 -9.00 -11.13 -11.76
C ARG A 64 -9.29 -10.11 -10.68
N SER A 65 -10.45 -9.47 -10.76
CA SER A 65 -10.94 -8.54 -9.74
C SER A 65 -12.15 -9.15 -9.02
N GLU A 66 -12.04 -9.30 -7.71
CA GLU A 66 -13.07 -9.83 -6.81
C GLU A 66 -13.40 -8.73 -5.79
N LEU A 67 -14.11 -7.71 -6.23
CA LEU A 67 -14.43 -6.54 -5.43
C LEU A 67 -15.80 -6.75 -4.77
N ALA A 68 -15.88 -6.55 -3.45
CA ALA A 68 -17.13 -6.68 -2.70
C ALA A 68 -18.14 -5.60 -3.09
N ASP A 69 -19.40 -5.94 -3.31
CA ASP A 69 -20.44 -5.01 -3.77
C ASP A 69 -20.76 -3.92 -2.74
N ASP A 70 -20.85 -4.28 -1.45
CA ASP A 70 -21.21 -3.39 -0.35
C ASP A 70 -20.00 -3.04 0.54
N LEU A 71 -18.91 -2.59 -0.06
CA LEU A 71 -17.69 -2.26 0.67
C LEU A 71 -17.85 -0.90 1.37
N PRO A 72 -17.68 -0.81 2.71
CA PRO A 72 -17.68 0.46 3.39
C PRO A 72 -16.58 1.38 2.89
N SER A 73 -16.83 2.69 2.81
CA SER A 73 -15.80 3.67 2.50
C SER A 73 -14.76 3.76 3.62
N VAL A 74 -13.57 4.23 3.27
CA VAL A 74 -12.48 4.46 4.21
C VAL A 74 -12.08 5.93 4.21
N THR A 75 -11.49 6.40 5.31
CA THR A 75 -10.99 7.78 5.40
C THR A 75 -9.50 7.82 5.13
N GLY A 76 -9.06 8.63 4.18
CA GLY A 76 -7.64 8.70 3.84
C GLY A 76 -7.29 9.63 2.68
N ASP A 77 -6.06 9.53 2.21
CA ASP A 77 -5.56 10.19 0.99
C ASP A 77 -5.63 9.20 -0.19
N ARG A 78 -6.53 9.49 -1.14
CA ARG A 78 -6.77 8.65 -2.32
C ARG A 78 -5.49 8.36 -3.10
N VAL A 79 -4.67 9.39 -3.32
CA VAL A 79 -3.44 9.25 -4.11
C VAL A 79 -2.44 8.33 -3.40
N GLN A 80 -2.32 8.44 -2.08
CA GLN A 80 -1.44 7.58 -1.31
C GLN A 80 -1.93 6.11 -1.31
N LEU A 81 -3.23 5.89 -1.17
CA LEU A 81 -3.78 4.53 -1.23
C LEU A 81 -3.62 3.92 -2.63
N GLN A 82 -3.87 4.68 -3.69
CA GLN A 82 -3.59 4.25 -5.06
C GLN A 82 -2.11 3.92 -5.28
N GLN A 83 -1.20 4.70 -4.71
CA GLN A 83 0.24 4.43 -4.77
C GLN A 83 0.60 3.09 -4.11
N VAL A 84 -0.04 2.76 -2.97
CA VAL A 84 0.14 1.44 -2.33
C VAL A 84 -0.35 0.33 -3.26
N ILE A 85 -1.57 0.43 -3.77
CA ILE A 85 -2.17 -0.58 -4.66
C ILE A 85 -1.28 -0.79 -5.89
N LEU A 86 -0.87 0.30 -6.54
CA LEU A 86 0.00 0.26 -7.73
C LEU A 86 1.34 -0.43 -7.43
N ASN A 87 1.94 -0.13 -6.27
CA ASN A 87 3.20 -0.77 -5.88
C ASN A 87 3.03 -2.28 -5.66
N LEU A 88 1.92 -2.72 -5.04
CA LEU A 88 1.63 -4.14 -4.85
C LEU A 88 1.37 -4.86 -6.18
N VAL A 89 0.57 -4.27 -7.08
CA VAL A 89 0.29 -4.79 -8.44
C VAL A 89 1.59 -4.92 -9.23
N ARG A 90 2.45 -3.90 -9.20
CA ARG A 90 3.74 -3.92 -9.89
C ARG A 90 4.69 -4.98 -9.33
N ASN A 91 4.75 -5.13 -8.01
CA ASN A 91 5.54 -6.17 -7.36
C ASN A 91 5.09 -7.57 -7.75
N ALA A 92 3.77 -7.80 -7.82
CA ALA A 92 3.17 -9.05 -8.26
C ALA A 92 3.51 -9.35 -9.73
N ALA A 93 3.34 -8.38 -10.64
CA ALA A 93 3.69 -8.54 -12.05
C ALA A 93 5.18 -8.86 -12.25
N GLU A 94 6.06 -8.21 -11.47
CA GLU A 94 7.50 -8.48 -11.50
C GLU A 94 7.84 -9.90 -11.00
N ALA A 95 7.20 -10.36 -9.91
CA ALA A 95 7.40 -11.72 -9.37
C ALA A 95 6.97 -12.82 -10.32
N MET A 96 6.00 -12.54 -11.19
CA MET A 96 5.51 -13.48 -12.19
C MET A 96 6.35 -13.53 -13.48
N ARG A 97 7.26 -12.57 -13.71
CA ARG A 97 8.10 -12.57 -14.93
C ARG A 97 9.06 -13.75 -14.99
N GLU A 98 9.49 -14.25 -13.85
CA GLU A 98 10.44 -15.36 -13.73
C GLU A 98 9.75 -16.74 -13.76
N VAL A 99 8.44 -16.76 -13.99
CA VAL A 99 7.64 -18.00 -14.01
C VAL A 99 7.13 -18.24 -15.42
N ASP A 100 7.54 -19.34 -16.03
CA ASP A 100 7.15 -19.74 -17.40
C ASP A 100 6.19 -20.93 -17.44
N ASP A 101 6.17 -21.76 -16.38
CA ASP A 101 5.49 -23.06 -16.38
C ASP A 101 4.04 -23.01 -15.90
N GLN A 102 3.50 -21.84 -15.57
CA GLN A 102 2.13 -21.68 -15.08
C GLN A 102 1.50 -20.36 -15.52
N PRO A 103 0.17 -20.25 -15.52
CA PRO A 103 -0.52 -18.98 -15.83
C PRO A 103 -0.09 -17.88 -14.84
N ARG A 104 0.24 -16.72 -15.37
CA ARG A 104 0.54 -15.51 -14.61
C ARG A 104 -0.76 -14.86 -14.18
N GLU A 105 -1.31 -15.28 -13.06
CA GLU A 105 -2.59 -14.80 -12.56
C GLU A 105 -2.39 -13.84 -11.39
N LEU A 106 -3.02 -12.67 -11.49
CA LEU A 106 -3.07 -11.62 -10.48
C LEU A 106 -4.49 -11.46 -10.00
N THR A 107 -4.78 -11.76 -8.74
CA THR A 107 -6.10 -11.53 -8.14
C THR A 107 -6.05 -10.33 -7.21
N ILE A 108 -6.99 -9.39 -7.42
CA ILE A 108 -7.20 -8.24 -6.54
C ILE A 108 -8.58 -8.40 -5.92
N ARG A 109 -8.62 -8.47 -4.58
CA ARG A 109 -9.84 -8.66 -3.82
C ARG A 109 -10.02 -7.56 -2.80
N THR A 110 -11.26 -7.14 -2.58
CA THR A 110 -11.67 -6.29 -1.46
C THR A 110 -12.73 -7.00 -0.62
N GLU A 111 -12.69 -6.78 0.68
CA GLU A 111 -13.64 -7.36 1.62
C GLU A 111 -13.78 -6.51 2.89
N ALA A 112 -14.92 -6.61 3.57
CA ALA A 112 -15.06 -6.11 4.93
C ALA A 112 -14.25 -7.01 5.88
N ASP A 113 -13.47 -6.42 6.78
CA ASP A 113 -12.56 -7.13 7.68
C ASP A 113 -12.92 -6.86 9.14
N GLY A 114 -13.63 -7.81 9.76
CA GLY A 114 -13.97 -7.76 11.19
C GLY A 114 -15.00 -6.70 11.59
N GLY A 115 -15.71 -6.10 10.64
CA GLY A 115 -16.82 -5.18 10.88
C GLY A 115 -16.44 -3.69 10.97
N ASP A 116 -15.21 -3.36 11.39
CA ASP A 116 -14.71 -1.98 11.54
C ASP A 116 -13.60 -1.61 10.54
N ARG A 117 -13.20 -2.56 9.70
CA ARG A 117 -12.09 -2.38 8.75
C ARG A 117 -12.48 -2.84 7.34
N VAL A 118 -11.72 -2.34 6.38
CA VAL A 118 -11.77 -2.77 4.99
C VAL A 118 -10.40 -3.34 4.62
N ARG A 119 -10.38 -4.48 3.94
CA ARG A 119 -9.18 -5.13 3.46
C ARG A 119 -9.11 -5.11 1.94
N LEU A 120 -7.92 -4.81 1.42
CA LEU A 120 -7.56 -5.06 0.04
C LEU A 120 -6.43 -6.09 -0.01
N THR A 121 -6.59 -7.07 -0.88
CA THR A 121 -5.64 -8.17 -1.08
C THR A 121 -5.18 -8.20 -2.54
N VAL A 122 -3.89 -8.35 -2.74
CA VAL A 122 -3.24 -8.59 -4.04
C VAL A 122 -2.52 -9.92 -3.93
N GLN A 123 -2.96 -10.90 -4.72
CA GLN A 123 -2.39 -12.25 -4.76
C GLN A 123 -1.80 -12.50 -6.16
N ASP A 124 -0.58 -12.99 -6.21
CA ASP A 124 0.11 -13.36 -7.43
C ASP A 124 0.43 -14.85 -7.48
N ALA A 125 0.66 -15.35 -8.70
CA ALA A 125 1.14 -16.70 -8.97
C ALA A 125 2.64 -16.71 -9.33
N GLY A 126 3.43 -15.83 -8.70
CA GLY A 126 4.85 -15.64 -8.98
C GLY A 126 5.77 -16.60 -8.23
N ILE A 127 7.04 -16.23 -8.12
CA ILE A 127 8.08 -17.03 -7.43
C ILE A 127 7.85 -17.19 -5.92
N GLY A 128 6.90 -16.43 -5.36
CA GLY A 128 6.58 -16.47 -3.93
C GLY A 128 7.56 -15.70 -3.05
N LEU A 129 7.46 -15.98 -1.75
CA LEU A 129 8.31 -15.38 -0.72
C LEU A 129 9.34 -16.41 -0.26
N GLY A 130 10.61 -16.00 -0.15
CA GLY A 130 11.67 -16.85 0.43
C GLY A 130 11.41 -17.13 1.92
N GLU A 131 12.05 -18.14 2.48
CA GLU A 131 11.81 -18.66 3.84
C GLU A 131 11.89 -17.59 4.97
N ASN A 132 12.75 -16.59 4.83
CA ASN A 132 12.92 -15.51 5.82
C ASN A 132 12.34 -14.16 5.37
N ALA A 133 11.49 -14.17 4.33
CA ALA A 133 11.03 -12.93 3.69
C ALA A 133 10.03 -12.13 4.53
N PRO A 134 9.02 -12.69 5.23
CA PRO A 134 7.96 -11.89 5.83
C PRO A 134 8.47 -10.81 6.79
N GLU A 135 9.54 -11.06 7.54
CA GLU A 135 10.11 -10.11 8.50
C GLU A 135 10.98 -9.03 7.84
N ARG A 136 11.62 -9.35 6.72
CA ARG A 136 12.61 -8.47 6.05
C ARG A 136 12.03 -7.66 4.90
N LEU A 137 10.92 -8.10 4.31
CA LEU A 137 10.29 -7.47 3.13
C LEU A 137 9.96 -5.98 3.33
N PHE A 138 9.66 -5.60 4.56
CA PHE A 138 9.30 -4.23 4.90
C PHE A 138 10.48 -3.40 5.42
N GLN A 139 11.70 -3.96 5.44
CA GLN A 139 12.91 -3.21 5.79
C GLN A 139 13.36 -2.37 4.60
N ALA A 140 13.75 -1.13 4.86
CA ALA A 140 14.27 -0.24 3.83
C ALA A 140 15.54 -0.84 3.19
N PHE A 141 15.64 -0.71 1.87
CA PHE A 141 16.75 -1.20 1.06
C PHE A 141 16.88 -2.73 0.96
N TYR A 142 15.95 -3.48 1.53
CA TYR A 142 15.90 -4.92 1.31
C TYR A 142 15.22 -5.24 -0.02
N THR A 143 15.91 -5.95 -0.89
CA THR A 143 15.41 -6.41 -2.17
C THR A 143 16.11 -7.70 -2.60
N THR A 144 15.37 -8.61 -3.20
CA THR A 144 15.89 -9.81 -3.86
C THR A 144 16.01 -9.61 -5.38
N LYS A 145 15.57 -8.45 -5.89
CA LYS A 145 15.49 -8.16 -7.33
C LYS A 145 16.75 -7.46 -7.82
N GLU A 146 17.30 -7.88 -8.96
CA GLU A 146 18.39 -7.18 -9.62
C GLU A 146 17.98 -5.75 -9.99
N GLY A 147 18.69 -4.77 -9.41
CA GLY A 147 18.43 -3.34 -9.61
C GLY A 147 17.17 -2.81 -8.93
N GLY A 148 16.55 -3.57 -8.05
CA GLY A 148 15.53 -3.08 -7.13
C GLY A 148 16.16 -2.25 -6.00
N MET A 149 15.51 -1.15 -5.58
CA MET A 149 15.99 -0.32 -4.46
C MET A 149 15.50 -0.75 -3.09
N GLY A 150 14.55 -1.68 -3.03
CA GLY A 150 13.99 -2.14 -1.76
C GLY A 150 13.25 -1.07 -0.94
N VAL A 151 12.68 -0.03 -1.58
CA VAL A 151 11.98 1.06 -0.87
C VAL A 151 10.46 1.03 -1.06
N GLY A 152 9.94 0.28 -2.03
CA GLY A 152 8.51 0.28 -2.35
C GLY A 152 7.63 -0.23 -1.21
N LEU A 153 7.91 -1.41 -0.69
CA LEU A 153 7.14 -2.00 0.42
C LEU A 153 7.28 -1.23 1.74
N PRO A 154 8.47 -0.74 2.14
CA PRO A 154 8.61 0.16 3.30
C PRO A 154 7.73 1.42 3.18
N ILE A 155 7.70 2.07 2.01
CA ILE A 155 6.84 3.24 1.77
C ILE A 155 5.37 2.85 1.85
N SER A 156 4.96 1.75 1.20
CA SER A 156 3.58 1.27 1.28
C SER A 156 3.16 0.99 2.72
N ARG A 157 4.04 0.40 3.52
CA ARG A 157 3.80 0.17 4.95
C ARG A 157 3.61 1.47 5.71
N SER A 158 4.51 2.46 5.51
CA SER A 158 4.41 3.77 6.15
C SER A 158 3.10 4.50 5.78
N ILE A 159 2.67 4.43 4.51
CA ILE A 159 1.39 4.99 4.06
C ILE A 159 0.22 4.29 4.77
N ILE A 160 0.20 2.97 4.80
CA ILE A 160 -0.88 2.22 5.43
C ILE A 160 -0.92 2.47 6.95
N GLU A 161 0.24 2.54 7.62
CA GLU A 161 0.33 2.88 9.04
C GLU A 161 -0.15 4.31 9.33
N SER A 162 0.11 5.29 8.44
CA SER A 162 -0.44 6.65 8.58
C SER A 162 -1.97 6.71 8.44
N HIS A 163 -2.57 5.72 7.75
CA HIS A 163 -4.01 5.49 7.66
C HIS A 163 -4.55 4.57 8.77
N GLN A 164 -3.81 4.41 9.87
CA GLN A 164 -4.18 3.52 10.99
C GLN A 164 -4.40 2.07 10.55
N GLY A 165 -3.75 1.69 9.46
CA GLY A 165 -3.85 0.39 8.83
C GLY A 165 -2.70 -0.55 9.18
N ARG A 166 -2.78 -1.76 8.61
CA ARG A 166 -1.73 -2.76 8.69
C ARG A 166 -1.50 -3.38 7.32
N LEU A 167 -0.25 -3.44 6.87
CA LEU A 167 0.18 -4.14 5.66
C LEU A 167 0.86 -5.45 6.04
N CYS A 168 0.45 -6.55 5.42
CA CYS A 168 0.97 -7.88 5.66
C CYS A 168 1.36 -8.56 4.34
N ALA A 169 2.27 -9.52 4.43
CA ALA A 169 2.64 -10.41 3.35
C ALA A 169 2.65 -11.85 3.87
N ARG A 170 2.21 -12.80 3.05
CA ARG A 170 2.23 -14.23 3.37
C ARG A 170 2.47 -15.05 2.10
N PRO A 171 3.14 -16.21 2.20
CA PRO A 171 3.20 -17.15 1.09
C PRO A 171 1.79 -17.70 0.79
N ASN A 172 1.55 -18.07 -0.46
CA ASN A 172 0.38 -18.82 -0.83
C ASN A 172 0.50 -20.28 -0.36
N GLY A 173 -0.61 -21.04 -0.37
CA GLY A 173 -0.57 -22.50 -0.18
C GLY A 173 0.03 -23.25 -1.37
N GLY A 174 0.47 -22.55 -2.41
CA GLY A 174 1.11 -22.95 -3.65
C GLY A 174 2.07 -21.85 -4.12
N PRO A 175 2.33 -21.74 -5.43
CA PRO A 175 3.17 -20.68 -5.99
C PRO A 175 2.65 -19.29 -5.67
N GLY A 176 3.57 -18.33 -5.56
CA GLY A 176 3.26 -16.90 -5.40
C GLY A 176 3.11 -16.45 -3.97
N ALA A 177 2.66 -15.20 -3.85
CA ALA A 177 2.52 -14.50 -2.59
C ALA A 177 1.20 -13.73 -2.52
N THR A 178 0.77 -13.48 -1.29
CA THR A 178 -0.39 -12.64 -0.99
C THR A 178 0.06 -11.45 -0.15
N PHE A 179 -0.15 -10.24 -0.69
CA PHE A 179 -0.01 -8.99 0.04
C PHE A 179 -1.39 -8.45 0.37
N SER A 180 -1.62 -8.05 1.60
CA SER A 180 -2.90 -7.47 2.00
C SER A 180 -2.70 -6.31 2.96
N PHE A 181 -3.53 -5.29 2.82
CA PHE A 181 -3.62 -4.26 3.84
C PHE A 181 -5.06 -4.10 4.32
N SER A 182 -5.20 -3.68 5.57
CA SER A 182 -6.50 -3.33 6.16
C SER A 182 -6.43 -1.94 6.79
N ILE A 183 -7.47 -1.13 6.56
CA ILE A 183 -7.61 0.23 7.10
C ILE A 183 -9.00 0.39 7.72
N PRO A 184 -9.18 1.27 8.74
CA PRO A 184 -10.48 1.52 9.35
C PRO A 184 -11.50 2.05 8.34
N ARG A 185 -12.76 1.64 8.47
CA ARG A 185 -13.86 2.24 7.70
C ARG A 185 -14.12 3.68 8.16
N SER A 186 -14.70 4.48 7.26
CA SER A 186 -15.16 5.83 7.59
C SER A 186 -16.21 5.79 8.70
N GLY A 187 -16.06 6.63 9.71
CA GLY A 187 -16.94 6.69 10.87
C GLY A 187 -16.28 6.26 12.18
N ASP A 188 -15.39 5.27 12.18
CA ASP A 188 -14.73 4.80 13.40
C ASP A 188 -13.48 5.66 13.75
N SER A 189 -12.84 6.28 12.76
CA SER A 189 -11.71 7.20 12.99
C SER A 189 -12.11 8.47 13.75
N VAL A 190 -13.32 8.97 13.55
CA VAL A 190 -13.83 10.17 14.24
C VAL A 190 -14.16 9.86 15.70
N MET A 191 -14.71 8.68 15.99
CA MET A 191 -15.05 8.26 17.34
C MET A 191 -13.79 8.09 18.21
N ASN A 192 -12.72 7.51 17.66
CA ASN A 192 -11.46 7.31 18.39
C ASN A 192 -10.74 8.65 18.67
N ALA A 193 -10.79 9.62 17.74
CA ALA A 193 -10.22 10.94 17.96
C ALA A 193 -10.99 11.73 19.03
N LEU A 194 -12.30 11.60 19.09
CA LEU A 194 -13.15 12.23 20.11
C LEU A 194 -12.95 11.59 21.48
N THR A 195 -12.77 10.28 21.57
CA THR A 195 -12.53 9.56 22.81
C THR A 195 -11.17 9.90 23.41
N LEU A 196 -10.11 10.02 22.59
CA LEU A 196 -8.77 10.41 23.04
C LEU A 196 -8.65 11.92 23.34
N GLY A 197 -9.43 12.77 22.64
CA GLY A 197 -9.52 14.20 22.92
C GLY A 197 -10.32 14.52 24.18
N GLY A 198 -11.38 13.76 24.47
CA GLY A 198 -12.21 13.91 25.66
C GLY A 198 -11.47 13.55 26.96
N LEU A 199 -10.61 12.56 26.96
CA LEU A 199 -9.84 12.15 28.13
C LEU A 199 -8.72 13.14 28.52
N ARG A 200 -8.22 13.96 27.57
CA ARG A 200 -7.23 15.02 27.87
C ARG A 200 -7.84 16.26 28.52
N ASN A 201 -9.12 16.54 28.27
CA ASN A 201 -9.80 17.71 28.87
C ASN A 201 -10.37 17.45 30.29
N VAL A 202 -10.62 16.20 30.66
CA VAL A 202 -11.10 15.86 32.01
C VAL A 202 -9.97 15.90 33.04
N ALA A 203 -8.72 15.58 32.63
CA ALA A 203 -7.55 15.62 33.52
C ALA A 203 -7.02 17.04 33.83
N ALA A 204 -7.47 18.07 33.10
CA ALA A 204 -7.02 19.45 33.29
C ALA A 204 -7.97 20.28 34.19
N SER A 205 -9.16 19.78 34.54
CA SER A 205 -10.14 20.52 35.35
C SER A 205 -10.17 20.19 36.85
N ASP A 206 -9.45 19.15 37.29
CA ASP A 206 -9.45 18.73 38.70
C ASP A 206 -8.29 19.27 39.56
N GLY A 207 -7.49 20.19 39.04
CA GLY A 207 -6.29 20.71 39.72
C GLY A 207 -6.40 22.08 40.38
N MET A 208 -7.58 22.70 40.45
CA MET A 208 -7.67 24.07 40.92
C MET A 208 -8.83 24.35 41.86
N THR A 209 -8.83 23.74 43.03
CA THR A 209 -9.61 24.23 44.17
C THR A 209 -9.06 23.63 45.48
N GLN A 210 -8.10 24.29 46.10
CA GLN A 210 -7.91 24.34 47.56
C GLN A 210 -6.72 25.26 47.88
N HIS A 211 -6.99 26.50 48.24
CA HIS A 211 -6.34 27.23 49.31
C HIS A 211 -6.85 28.66 49.39
N ILE A 212 -7.95 28.88 50.11
CA ILE A 212 -8.16 30.17 50.81
C ILE A 212 -8.96 29.84 52.07
N GLY A 213 -8.40 30.20 53.22
CA GLY A 213 -9.18 30.40 54.43
C GLY A 213 -8.49 29.91 55.69
N SER A 214 -7.77 30.78 56.38
CA SER A 214 -8.07 31.16 57.75
C SER A 214 -6.94 31.95 58.40
N THR A 215 -7.28 33.13 58.80
CA THR A 215 -6.86 34.00 59.89
C THR A 215 -5.52 34.65 59.79
#